data_5d1ec42e49b41178a024cab6f19bd505
#
_entry.id   5d1ec42e49b41178a024cab6f19bd505
#
_cell.length_a   1.000
_cell.length_b   1.000
_cell.length_c   1.000
_cell.angle_alpha   90.00
_cell.angle_beta   90.00
_cell.angle_gamma   90.00
#
_symmetry.space_group_name_H-M   'P 1'
#
loop_
_entity.id
_entity.type
_entity.pdbx_description
1 polymer ?
#
loop_
_entity_poly.entity_id
_entity_poly.type
_entity_poly.pdbx_seq_one_letter_code
_entity_poly.pdbx_strand_id
1 'polypeptide(L)'
;NGEVIPATGRDGVTPPEEDKAEHFVILTDDQGPEGIFERRLLLGPSILTGDGLSGADADFVNFEWGISVTMKDGDQGIGSFNAIASECFIGSIFCPVQAGSNRGQVALVLDSQVITAPVINAPTFEKDAILISGAYEKQEAEDAALALRYGALPIELVAENTQLVSATIGEDSLEAGVVAGLIGLAVVA
;
A
#
# COMPACT_ATOMS: atom_id res chain seq x y z
N ASN A 1 16.45 18.07 8.09
CA ASN A 1 17.41 17.81 7.02
C ASN A 1 17.20 16.38 6.53
N GLY A 2 16.34 16.18 5.51
CA GLY A 2 16.15 14.88 4.89
C GLY A 2 17.43 14.40 4.20
N GLU A 3 17.85 13.20 4.46
CA GLU A 3 18.95 12.54 3.76
C GLU A 3 18.39 11.86 2.51
N VAL A 4 19.04 12.06 1.37
CA VAL A 4 18.68 11.33 0.15
C VAL A 4 19.30 9.96 0.23
N ILE A 5 18.48 8.93 0.37
CA ILE A 5 18.91 7.54 0.32
C ILE A 5 19.10 7.15 -1.14
N PRO A 6 20.31 6.85 -1.62
CA PRO A 6 20.49 6.36 -2.97
C PRO A 6 19.81 5.00 -3.12
N ALA A 7 19.15 4.78 -4.25
CA ALA A 7 18.56 3.50 -4.57
C ALA A 7 19.64 2.41 -4.59
N THR A 8 19.62 1.51 -3.64
CA THR A 8 20.61 0.42 -3.48
C THR A 8 20.10 -0.91 -4.03
N GLY A 9 18.79 -1.03 -4.32
CA GLY A 9 18.18 -2.20 -4.92
C GLY A 9 18.60 -2.43 -6.37
N ARG A 10 18.50 -3.67 -6.85
CA ARG A 10 18.81 -4.05 -8.24
C ARG A 10 18.09 -3.21 -9.28
N ASP A 11 16.89 -2.75 -8.93
CA ASP A 11 15.98 -2.04 -9.83
C ASP A 11 16.04 -0.51 -9.65
N GLY A 12 16.98 -0.01 -8.84
CA GLY A 12 17.14 1.41 -8.58
C GLY A 12 16.00 1.99 -7.72
N VAL A 13 15.46 1.19 -6.83
CA VAL A 13 14.39 1.50 -5.86
C VAL A 13 14.95 1.36 -4.45
N THR A 14 14.48 2.18 -3.52
CA THR A 14 14.85 2.07 -2.10
C THR A 14 14.26 0.77 -1.53
N PRO A 15 15.08 -0.11 -0.92
CA PRO A 15 14.59 -1.33 -0.33
C PRO A 15 13.72 -1.05 0.92
N PRO A 16 12.74 -1.91 1.25
CA PRO A 16 11.78 -1.65 2.34
C PRO A 16 12.43 -1.40 3.71
N GLU A 17 13.58 -2.01 4.00
CA GLU A 17 14.32 -1.81 5.25
C GLU A 17 14.97 -0.43 5.37
N GLU A 18 15.16 0.28 4.25
CA GLU A 18 15.68 1.65 4.18
C GLU A 18 14.58 2.70 3.97
N ASP A 19 13.33 2.28 3.75
CA ASP A 19 12.17 3.16 3.64
C ASP A 19 11.77 3.67 5.02
N LYS A 20 12.25 4.87 5.35
CA LYS A 20 11.97 5.55 6.62
C LYS A 20 11.26 6.87 6.36
N ALA A 21 10.29 7.16 7.21
CA ALA A 21 9.43 8.34 7.07
C ALA A 21 10.20 9.67 6.98
N GLU A 22 11.37 9.77 7.60
CA GLU A 22 12.21 10.99 7.61
C GLU A 22 13.15 11.13 6.42
N HIS A 23 13.25 10.11 5.54
CA HIS A 23 14.19 10.08 4.44
C HIS A 23 13.55 10.43 3.09
N PHE A 24 14.38 10.82 2.13
CA PHE A 24 14.02 10.80 0.71
C PHE A 24 14.21 9.37 0.20
N VAL A 25 13.20 8.85 -0.49
CA VAL A 25 13.19 7.49 -1.02
C VAL A 25 12.78 7.45 -2.49
N ILE A 26 13.19 6.43 -3.21
CA ILE A 26 12.76 6.17 -4.58
C ILE A 26 11.88 4.93 -4.54
N LEU A 27 10.59 5.10 -4.83
CA LEU A 27 9.62 4.01 -4.88
C LEU A 27 9.00 3.88 -6.27
N THR A 28 8.46 2.72 -6.57
CA THR A 28 7.73 2.45 -7.80
C THR A 28 6.24 2.67 -7.66
N ASP A 29 5.62 3.05 -8.76
CA ASP A 29 4.19 3.18 -8.93
C ASP A 29 3.71 2.07 -9.85
N ASP A 30 2.90 1.15 -9.32
CA ASP A 30 2.33 0.00 -10.06
C ASP A 30 1.17 0.39 -11.01
N GLN A 31 0.85 1.68 -11.09
CA GLN A 31 -0.24 2.20 -11.95
C GLN A 31 0.08 2.19 -13.44
N GLY A 32 1.14 1.48 -13.85
CA GLY A 32 1.48 1.29 -15.26
C GLY A 32 0.68 0.13 -15.88
N PRO A 33 0.29 0.22 -17.18
CA PRO A 33 -0.25 -0.93 -17.88
C PRO A 33 0.77 -2.07 -17.85
N GLU A 34 0.32 -3.30 -17.58
CA GLU A 34 1.15 -4.50 -17.47
C GLU A 34 2.23 -4.54 -18.57
N GLY A 35 3.49 -4.49 -18.17
CA GLY A 35 4.65 -4.65 -19.04
C GLY A 35 5.32 -3.39 -19.59
N ILE A 36 4.92 -2.16 -19.22
CA ILE A 36 5.55 -0.92 -19.67
C ILE A 36 5.99 -0.07 -18.48
N PHE A 37 7.26 -0.20 -18.12
CA PHE A 37 8.05 0.68 -17.25
C PHE A 37 7.34 1.17 -15.97
N GLU A 38 7.59 0.49 -14.87
CA GLU A 38 7.38 1.00 -13.51
C GLU A 38 7.89 2.44 -13.42
N ARG A 39 7.01 3.37 -13.12
CA ARG A 39 7.40 4.75 -12.94
C ARG A 39 8.07 4.88 -11.57
N ARG A 40 9.31 5.34 -11.54
CA ARG A 40 10.04 5.61 -10.30
C ARG A 40 9.77 7.03 -9.85
N LEU A 41 9.39 7.18 -8.61
CA LEU A 41 9.11 8.46 -7.97
C LEU A 41 10.14 8.71 -6.87
N LEU A 42 10.79 9.86 -6.93
CA LEU A 42 11.58 10.38 -5.81
C LEU A 42 10.61 11.08 -4.85
N LEU A 43 10.45 10.52 -3.68
CA LEU A 43 9.58 11.02 -2.63
C LEU A 43 10.40 11.73 -1.56
N GLY A 44 9.87 12.83 -1.05
CA GLY A 44 10.39 13.51 0.13
C GLY A 44 9.97 12.81 1.42
N PRO A 45 10.43 13.32 2.57
CA PRO A 45 10.02 12.81 3.87
C PRO A 45 8.51 12.78 4.03
N SER A 46 8.01 11.73 4.69
CA SER A 46 6.58 11.59 4.99
C SER A 46 6.12 12.69 5.93
N ILE A 47 5.02 13.36 5.58
CA ILE A 47 4.46 14.46 6.38
C ILE A 47 3.33 13.97 7.27
N LEU A 48 2.63 12.94 6.80
CA LEU A 48 1.54 12.28 7.51
C LEU A 48 1.72 10.77 7.41
N THR A 49 1.38 10.10 8.49
CA THR A 49 1.17 8.65 8.52
C THR A 49 -0.31 8.32 8.40
N GLY A 50 -0.65 7.05 8.24
CA GLY A 50 -2.03 6.58 8.24
C GLY A 50 -2.83 6.98 9.49
N ASP A 51 -2.15 7.26 10.61
CA ASP A 51 -2.78 7.78 11.82
C ASP A 51 -3.46 9.14 11.64
N GLY A 52 -3.10 9.90 10.61
CA GLY A 52 -3.76 11.18 10.27
C GLY A 52 -5.13 11.02 9.61
N LEU A 53 -5.46 9.81 9.17
CA LEU A 53 -6.74 9.48 8.56
C LEU A 53 -7.75 9.07 9.63
N SER A 54 -9.02 9.39 9.39
CA SER A 54 -10.17 8.88 10.16
C SER A 54 -11.05 7.95 9.34
N GLY A 55 -10.95 7.98 8.02
CA GLY A 55 -11.67 7.09 7.11
C GLY A 55 -11.26 7.24 5.65
N ALA A 56 -11.53 6.21 4.87
CA ALA A 56 -11.43 6.23 3.42
C ALA A 56 -12.49 5.30 2.84
N ASP A 57 -13.17 5.74 1.78
CA ASP A 57 -14.24 5.02 1.10
C ASP A 57 -14.12 5.18 -0.42
N ALA A 58 -14.48 4.14 -1.17
CA ALA A 58 -14.61 4.26 -2.61
C ALA A 58 -15.96 4.91 -2.97
N ASP A 59 -15.90 5.99 -3.73
CA ASP A 59 -17.07 6.76 -4.13
C ASP A 59 -17.15 6.90 -5.65
N PHE A 60 -18.36 6.86 -6.20
CA PHE A 60 -18.61 7.10 -7.62
C PHE A 60 -19.12 8.54 -7.82
N VAL A 61 -18.20 9.41 -8.25
CA VAL A 61 -18.46 10.86 -8.39
C VAL A 61 -18.15 11.29 -9.82
N ASN A 62 -19.03 12.10 -10.42
CA ASN A 62 -18.86 12.61 -11.78
C ASN A 62 -18.61 11.52 -12.86
N PHE A 63 -19.25 10.36 -12.73
CA PHE A 63 -19.11 9.20 -13.62
C PHE A 63 -17.75 8.49 -13.57
N GLU A 64 -16.94 8.73 -12.54
CA GLU A 64 -15.66 8.09 -12.30
C GLU A 64 -15.61 7.56 -10.86
N TRP A 65 -14.87 6.46 -10.68
CA TRP A 65 -14.54 5.98 -9.34
C TRP A 65 -13.39 6.78 -8.76
N GLY A 66 -13.51 7.11 -7.50
CA GLY A 66 -12.48 7.80 -6.73
C GLY A 66 -12.46 7.32 -5.28
N ILE A 67 -11.55 7.87 -4.50
CA ILE A 67 -11.39 7.54 -3.08
C ILE A 67 -11.68 8.80 -2.29
N SER A 68 -12.75 8.77 -1.51
CA SER A 68 -13.09 9.82 -0.53
C SER A 68 -12.31 9.58 0.75
N VAL A 69 -11.56 10.57 1.19
CA VAL A 69 -10.69 10.48 2.37
C VAL A 69 -11.15 11.48 3.41
N THR A 70 -11.30 11.01 4.64
CA THR A 70 -11.58 11.83 5.80
C THR A 70 -10.36 11.88 6.71
N MET A 71 -9.91 13.10 7.03
CA MET A 71 -8.76 13.35 7.88
C MET A 71 -9.19 13.59 9.33
N LYS A 72 -8.29 13.36 10.28
CA LYS A 72 -8.44 13.83 11.65
C LYS A 72 -8.29 15.35 11.72
N ASP A 73 -8.79 15.94 12.80
CA ASP A 73 -8.61 17.36 13.07
C ASP A 73 -7.17 17.68 13.54
N GLY A 74 -6.78 18.93 13.36
CA GLY A 74 -5.51 19.47 13.89
C GLY A 74 -4.26 19.10 13.10
N ASP A 75 -3.11 19.29 13.74
CA ASP A 75 -1.78 19.18 13.10
C ASP A 75 -1.39 17.73 12.77
N GLN A 76 -2.03 16.74 13.37
CA GLN A 76 -1.81 15.32 13.04
C GLN A 76 -2.74 14.81 11.93
N GLY A 77 -3.48 15.68 11.29
CA GLY A 77 -4.42 15.37 10.23
C GLY A 77 -4.48 16.48 9.20
N ILE A 78 -5.65 17.12 9.06
CA ILE A 78 -5.92 18.10 8.02
C ILE A 78 -4.97 19.33 8.07
N GLY A 79 -4.48 19.71 9.23
CA GLY A 79 -3.55 20.82 9.37
C GLY A 79 -2.22 20.58 8.63
N SER A 80 -1.56 19.46 8.88
CA SER A 80 -0.33 19.08 8.16
C SER A 80 -0.59 18.77 6.69
N PHE A 81 -1.73 18.15 6.36
CA PHE A 81 -2.09 17.95 4.96
C PHE A 81 -2.23 19.28 4.20
N ASN A 82 -2.92 20.26 4.77
CA ASN A 82 -3.08 21.58 4.15
C ASN A 82 -1.76 22.36 4.05
N ALA A 83 -0.85 22.18 4.99
CA ALA A 83 0.48 22.78 4.90
C ALA A 83 1.22 22.31 3.65
N ILE A 84 1.29 20.98 3.39
CA ILE A 84 1.92 20.47 2.19
C ILE A 84 1.08 20.70 0.93
N ALA A 85 -0.24 20.66 1.02
CA ALA A 85 -1.11 20.94 -0.12
C ALA A 85 -0.87 22.35 -0.67
N SER A 86 -0.66 23.35 0.18
CA SER A 86 -0.34 24.70 -0.25
C SER A 86 1.02 24.79 -0.98
N GLU A 87 2.03 24.06 -0.50
CA GLU A 87 3.34 23.98 -1.14
C GLU A 87 3.28 23.30 -2.51
N CYS A 88 2.53 22.18 -2.60
CA CYS A 88 2.33 21.46 -3.85
C CYS A 88 1.48 22.26 -4.85
N PHE A 89 0.50 23.03 -4.36
CA PHE A 89 -0.34 23.85 -5.22
C PHE A 89 0.43 24.96 -5.94
N ILE A 90 1.41 25.56 -5.27
CA ILE A 90 2.27 26.61 -5.88
C ILE A 90 3.51 26.02 -6.58
N GLY A 91 3.81 24.74 -6.43
CA GLY A 91 4.99 24.10 -7.00
C GLY A 91 6.29 24.60 -6.37
N SER A 92 6.34 24.61 -5.03
CA SER A 92 7.51 25.08 -4.28
C SER A 92 8.71 24.12 -4.40
N ILE A 93 9.83 24.52 -3.82
CA ILE A 93 11.04 23.66 -3.74
C ILE A 93 10.82 22.41 -2.88
N PHE A 94 9.82 22.43 -1.97
CA PHE A 94 9.48 21.30 -1.11
C PHE A 94 8.50 20.32 -1.79
N CYS A 95 7.74 20.81 -2.77
CA CYS A 95 6.84 19.99 -3.58
C CYS A 95 6.90 20.50 -5.04
N PRO A 96 7.95 20.10 -5.80
CA PRO A 96 8.17 20.60 -7.14
C PRO A 96 7.12 20.08 -8.12
N VAL A 97 6.89 20.87 -9.16
CA VAL A 97 5.99 20.47 -10.24
C VAL A 97 6.51 19.27 -11.00
N GLN A 98 5.61 18.39 -11.38
CA GLN A 98 5.93 17.23 -12.20
C GLN A 98 5.84 17.57 -13.70
N ALA A 99 6.57 16.80 -14.51
CA ALA A 99 6.51 16.94 -15.95
C ALA A 99 5.08 16.74 -16.48
N GLY A 100 4.57 17.71 -17.23
CA GLY A 100 3.19 17.68 -17.75
C GLY A 100 2.13 18.24 -16.80
N SER A 101 2.51 18.69 -15.60
CA SER A 101 1.64 19.39 -14.67
C SER A 101 2.19 20.78 -14.37
N ASN A 102 1.36 21.65 -13.82
CA ASN A 102 1.78 22.96 -13.28
C ASN A 102 1.78 22.96 -11.73
N ARG A 103 1.62 21.82 -11.10
CA ARG A 103 1.51 21.64 -9.65
C ARG A 103 2.25 20.38 -9.20
N GLY A 104 2.53 20.30 -7.90
CA GLY A 104 3.12 19.14 -7.28
C GLY A 104 2.11 18.01 -6.99
N GLN A 105 2.63 16.88 -6.62
CA GLN A 105 1.88 15.67 -6.29
C GLN A 105 2.14 15.27 -4.84
N VAL A 106 1.15 14.64 -4.21
CA VAL A 106 1.30 13.96 -2.92
C VAL A 106 1.13 12.47 -3.15
N ALA A 107 2.15 11.69 -2.83
CA ALA A 107 2.11 10.25 -2.96
C ALA A 107 1.48 9.60 -1.72
N LEU A 108 0.62 8.62 -1.94
CA LEU A 108 0.16 7.68 -0.93
C LEU A 108 0.99 6.41 -1.06
N VAL A 109 1.69 6.07 0.01
CA VAL A 109 2.60 4.92 0.08
C VAL A 109 2.08 3.92 1.09
N LEU A 110 2.07 2.65 0.72
CA LEU A 110 1.77 1.52 1.59
C LEU A 110 2.82 0.43 1.35
N ASP A 111 3.42 -0.06 2.43
CA ASP A 111 4.42 -1.14 2.38
C ASP A 111 5.52 -0.90 1.33
N SER A 112 6.08 0.31 1.32
CA SER A 112 7.13 0.77 0.37
C SER A 112 6.71 0.76 -1.11
N GLN A 113 5.41 0.78 -1.38
CA GLN A 113 4.84 0.86 -2.71
C GLN A 113 3.95 2.10 -2.85
N VAL A 114 4.04 2.79 -3.97
CA VAL A 114 3.16 3.94 -4.26
C VAL A 114 1.82 3.43 -4.78
N ILE A 115 0.77 3.62 -4.01
CA ILE A 115 -0.60 3.26 -4.41
C ILE A 115 -1.14 4.27 -5.42
N THR A 116 -0.90 5.56 -5.17
CA THR A 116 -1.31 6.65 -6.07
C THR A 116 -0.53 7.92 -5.75
N ALA A 117 -0.40 8.82 -6.72
CA ALA A 117 0.26 10.11 -6.55
C ALA A 117 -0.54 11.23 -7.24
N PRO A 118 -1.69 11.62 -6.67
CA PRO A 118 -2.54 12.65 -7.26
C PRO A 118 -1.89 14.04 -7.27
N VAL A 119 -2.23 14.82 -8.29
CA VAL A 119 -1.87 16.24 -8.36
C VAL A 119 -2.75 17.04 -7.40
N ILE A 120 -2.14 17.93 -6.63
CA ILE A 120 -2.87 18.80 -5.73
C ILE A 120 -3.55 19.93 -6.51
N ASN A 121 -4.88 19.98 -6.45
CA ASN A 121 -5.70 20.91 -7.24
C ASN A 121 -6.20 22.13 -6.45
N ALA A 122 -6.03 22.15 -5.13
CA ALA A 122 -6.39 23.27 -4.25
C ALA A 122 -5.30 23.51 -3.18
N PRO A 123 -5.14 24.74 -2.68
CA PRO A 123 -4.15 25.03 -1.64
C PRO A 123 -4.59 24.56 -0.25
N THR A 124 -5.89 24.37 -0.04
CA THR A 124 -6.49 23.90 1.22
C THR A 124 -7.69 23.02 0.93
N PHE A 125 -7.95 22.10 1.84
CA PHE A 125 -9.08 21.16 1.80
C PHE A 125 -9.79 21.15 3.13
N GLU A 126 -11.11 20.90 3.10
CA GLU A 126 -11.85 20.51 4.29
C GLU A 126 -11.56 19.06 4.62
N LYS A 127 -11.60 18.70 5.92
CA LYS A 127 -11.17 17.38 6.39
C LYS A 127 -11.94 16.18 5.82
N ASP A 128 -13.18 16.40 5.39
CA ASP A 128 -14.13 15.42 4.86
C ASP A 128 -14.46 15.64 3.37
N ALA A 129 -13.71 16.51 2.70
CA ALA A 129 -13.92 16.85 1.29
C ALA A 129 -12.69 16.55 0.40
N ILE A 130 -11.87 15.58 0.79
CA ILE A 130 -10.70 15.16 0.00
C ILE A 130 -11.14 14.00 -0.89
N LEU A 131 -11.14 14.24 -2.20
CA LEU A 131 -11.40 13.22 -3.20
C LEU A 131 -10.14 12.98 -4.04
N ILE A 132 -9.64 11.75 -3.99
CA ILE A 132 -8.58 11.28 -4.86
C ILE A 132 -9.27 10.75 -6.12
N SER A 133 -9.15 11.50 -7.20
CA SER A 133 -9.67 11.12 -8.51
C SER A 133 -8.59 10.54 -9.38
N GLY A 134 -8.95 9.57 -10.21
CA GLY A 134 -8.09 8.89 -11.17
C GLY A 134 -8.92 8.01 -12.08
N ALA A 135 -8.30 7.37 -13.04
CA ALA A 135 -8.98 6.41 -13.92
C ALA A 135 -9.11 5.04 -13.22
N TYR A 136 -9.72 5.03 -12.02
CA TYR A 136 -9.89 3.80 -11.24
C TYR A 136 -11.06 2.97 -11.78
N GLU A 137 -10.87 1.67 -11.84
CA GLU A 137 -11.99 0.74 -11.84
C GLU A 137 -12.60 0.63 -10.43
N LYS A 138 -13.83 0.13 -10.34
CA LYS A 138 -14.53 -0.01 -9.06
C LYS A 138 -13.70 -0.78 -8.03
N GLN A 139 -13.15 -1.93 -8.43
CA GLN A 139 -12.38 -2.80 -7.56
C GLN A 139 -11.09 -2.14 -7.09
N GLU A 140 -10.40 -1.42 -7.97
CA GLU A 140 -9.17 -0.70 -7.63
C GLU A 140 -9.43 0.40 -6.60
N ALA A 141 -10.53 1.16 -6.75
CA ALA A 141 -10.92 2.18 -5.78
C ALA A 141 -11.28 1.57 -4.42
N GLU A 142 -12.01 0.45 -4.40
CA GLU A 142 -12.37 -0.28 -3.18
C GLU A 142 -11.14 -0.83 -2.47
N ASP A 143 -10.20 -1.44 -3.19
CA ASP A 143 -8.96 -2.01 -2.64
C ASP A 143 -8.05 -0.90 -2.10
N ALA A 144 -7.89 0.21 -2.82
CA ALA A 144 -7.10 1.34 -2.37
C ALA A 144 -7.74 2.05 -1.15
N ALA A 145 -9.07 2.21 -1.12
CA ALA A 145 -9.77 2.74 0.05
C ALA A 145 -9.60 1.82 1.28
N LEU A 146 -9.68 0.51 1.06
CA LEU A 146 -9.45 -0.49 2.11
C LEU A 146 -8.02 -0.41 2.64
N ALA A 147 -7.03 -0.32 1.74
CA ALA A 147 -5.62 -0.17 2.09
C ALA A 147 -5.37 1.10 2.91
N LEU A 148 -5.97 2.24 2.52
CA LEU A 148 -5.88 3.49 3.28
C LEU A 148 -6.55 3.41 4.66
N ARG A 149 -7.70 2.72 4.75
CA ARG A 149 -8.44 2.57 6.01
C ARG A 149 -7.73 1.68 7.01
N TYR A 150 -7.08 0.60 6.56
CA TYR A 150 -6.50 -0.45 7.40
C TYR A 150 -4.98 -0.56 7.30
N GLY A 151 -4.33 0.15 6.36
CA GLY A 151 -2.88 0.09 6.13
C GLY A 151 -2.01 0.53 7.31
N ALA A 152 -2.60 1.19 8.29
CA ALA A 152 -1.97 1.54 9.56
C ALA A 152 -2.31 0.54 10.69
N LEU A 153 -2.77 -0.67 10.39
CA LEU A 153 -2.98 -1.67 11.44
C LEU A 153 -1.62 -2.13 11.99
N PRO A 154 -1.26 -1.81 13.26
CA PRO A 154 -0.07 -2.31 13.89
C PRO A 154 -0.31 -3.77 14.33
N ILE A 155 -0.64 -4.64 13.38
CA ILE A 155 -0.77 -6.08 13.66
C ILE A 155 0.44 -6.74 13.05
N GLU A 156 1.43 -6.97 13.89
CA GLU A 156 2.52 -7.90 13.59
C GLU A 156 1.88 -9.31 13.49
N LEU A 157 1.60 -9.75 12.26
CA LEU A 157 1.13 -11.12 12.01
C LEU A 157 2.30 -12.06 12.26
N VAL A 158 2.44 -12.51 13.52
CA VAL A 158 3.33 -13.62 13.84
C VAL A 158 2.66 -14.88 13.31
N ALA A 159 3.30 -15.51 12.31
CA ALA A 159 2.84 -16.81 11.81
C ALA A 159 2.91 -17.84 12.95
N GLU A 160 1.79 -18.03 13.65
CA GLU A 160 1.66 -19.02 14.69
C GLU A 160 1.43 -20.39 14.04
N ASN A 161 2.51 -21.15 13.90
CA ASN A 161 2.53 -22.56 13.56
C ASN A 161 1.94 -22.98 12.19
N THR A 162 2.77 -22.98 11.16
CA THR A 162 2.56 -23.89 10.03
C THR A 162 2.89 -25.31 10.47
N GLN A 163 1.91 -26.07 10.94
CA GLN A 163 2.04 -27.52 11.03
C GLN A 163 2.07 -28.07 9.60
N LEU A 164 3.26 -28.35 9.12
CA LEU A 164 3.46 -29.21 7.98
C LEU A 164 2.95 -30.60 8.40
N VAL A 165 1.73 -30.92 8.05
CA VAL A 165 1.20 -32.27 8.18
C VAL A 165 1.95 -33.09 7.12
N SER A 166 3.01 -33.76 7.59
CA SER A 166 3.79 -34.66 6.75
C SER A 166 2.89 -35.82 6.28
N ALA A 167 2.97 -36.15 4.99
CA ALA A 167 2.19 -37.24 4.38
C ALA A 167 2.51 -38.65 4.92
N THR A 168 3.42 -38.74 5.90
CA THR A 168 3.85 -39.99 6.54
C THR A 168 2.80 -40.67 7.41
N ILE A 169 1.73 -39.95 7.84
CA ILE A 169 0.66 -40.55 8.63
C ILE A 169 -0.16 -41.57 7.80
N GLY A 170 -0.16 -41.45 6.48
CA GLY A 170 -0.86 -42.34 5.58
C GLY A 170 -0.13 -43.68 5.35
N GLU A 171 1.19 -43.66 5.38
CA GLU A 171 2.02 -44.83 5.03
C GLU A 171 1.98 -45.89 6.11
N ASP A 172 2.11 -45.52 7.37
CA ASP A 172 2.03 -46.41 8.52
C ASP A 172 0.63 -47.04 8.66
N SER A 173 -0.43 -46.29 8.36
CA SER A 173 -1.81 -46.77 8.39
C SER A 173 -2.13 -47.75 7.27
N LEU A 174 -1.50 -47.52 6.10
CA LEU A 174 -1.68 -48.40 4.94
C LEU A 174 -0.97 -49.72 5.16
N GLU A 175 0.24 -49.74 5.70
CA GLU A 175 1.01 -50.95 6.03
C GLU A 175 0.30 -51.81 7.09
N ALA A 176 -0.19 -51.18 8.15
CA ALA A 176 -1.00 -51.86 9.19
C ALA A 176 -2.29 -52.45 8.61
N GLY A 177 -2.97 -51.77 7.70
CA GLY A 177 -4.17 -52.23 7.02
C GLY A 177 -3.94 -53.43 6.11
N VAL A 178 -2.85 -53.45 5.36
CA VAL A 178 -2.47 -54.55 4.47
C VAL A 178 -2.13 -55.81 5.29
N VAL A 179 -1.34 -55.67 6.35
CA VAL A 179 -0.98 -56.79 7.22
C VAL A 179 -2.20 -57.38 7.89
N ALA A 180 -3.09 -56.56 8.43
CA ALA A 180 -4.34 -57.04 9.06
C ALA A 180 -5.24 -57.77 8.04
N GLY A 181 -5.34 -57.27 6.81
CA GLY A 181 -6.11 -57.91 5.73
C GLY A 181 -5.57 -59.25 5.33
N LEU A 182 -4.25 -59.41 5.24
CA LEU A 182 -3.61 -60.70 4.91
C LEU A 182 -3.80 -61.75 6.01
N ILE A 183 -3.69 -61.33 7.28
CA ILE A 183 -3.94 -62.21 8.41
C ILE A 183 -5.40 -62.65 8.43
N GLY A 184 -6.35 -61.76 8.21
CA GLY A 184 -7.77 -62.08 8.12
C GLY A 184 -8.10 -63.09 7.02
N LEU A 185 -7.47 -62.93 5.85
CA LEU A 185 -7.65 -63.83 4.72
C LEU A 185 -7.08 -65.25 5.00
N ALA A 186 -5.93 -65.35 5.71
CA ALA A 186 -5.29 -66.58 6.08
C ALA A 186 -6.09 -67.38 7.13
N VAL A 187 -6.91 -66.72 7.96
CA VAL A 187 -7.74 -67.35 8.98
C VAL A 187 -9.05 -67.90 8.39
N VAL A 188 -9.52 -67.37 7.27
CA VAL A 188 -10.77 -67.74 6.62
C VAL A 188 -10.59 -68.81 5.53
N ALA A 189 -9.36 -68.98 5.01
CA ALA A 189 -9.02 -69.98 4.00
C ALA A 189 -8.71 -71.36 4.64
#